data_6765cd5e0599b3e7139333b5e0d0a9ec
#
_entry.id   6765cd5e0599b3e7139333b5e0d0a9ec
#
_cell.length_a   1.000
_cell.length_b   1.000
_cell.length_c   1.000
_cell.angle_alpha   90.00
_cell.angle_beta   90.00
_cell.angle_gamma   90.00
#
_symmetry.space_group_name_H-M   'P 1'
#
loop_
_entity.id
_entity.type
_entity.pdbx_description
1 polymer ?
#
loop_
_entity_poly.entity_id
_entity_poly.type
_entity_poly.pdbx_seq_one_letter_code
_entity_poly.pdbx_strand_id
1 'polypeptide(L)'
;DLLKRGVAVRLIHAKEPGPNFRKDFDRHPALAQGLERALCPRVHFKLLIFDLREVYVGSANLTGAGMGMKSDGRRNFEAGIWTNDPELVAAAIAQFDAVWMGARCATCRRKKYCGDAIA
;
A
#
# COMPACT_ATOMS: atom_id res chain seq x y z
N ASP A 1 1.50 12.20 -11.35
CA ASP A 1 2.75 12.91 -11.67
C ASP A 1 3.99 11.99 -11.61
N LEU A 2 4.19 11.20 -10.54
CA LEU A 2 5.33 10.29 -10.40
C LEU A 2 5.48 9.34 -11.59
N LEU A 3 4.40 8.66 -11.97
CA LEU A 3 4.40 7.72 -13.10
C LEU A 3 4.78 8.40 -14.42
N LYS A 4 4.30 9.63 -14.66
CA LYS A 4 4.68 10.41 -15.83
C LYS A 4 6.16 10.78 -15.85
N ARG A 5 6.79 10.84 -14.69
CA ARG A 5 8.22 11.09 -14.52
C ARG A 5 9.07 9.83 -14.57
N GLY A 6 8.47 8.67 -14.86
CA GLY A 6 9.18 7.40 -14.95
C GLY A 6 9.48 6.72 -13.61
N VAL A 7 8.84 7.18 -12.53
CA VAL A 7 9.00 6.54 -11.21
C VAL A 7 8.17 5.26 -11.17
N ALA A 8 8.78 4.13 -10.83
CA ALA A 8 8.07 2.88 -10.59
C ALA A 8 7.27 2.97 -9.28
N VAL A 9 5.97 2.71 -9.34
CA VAL A 9 5.09 2.77 -8.18
C VAL A 9 4.36 1.44 -8.04
N ARG A 10 4.48 0.82 -6.86
CA ARG A 10 3.84 -0.44 -6.51
C ARG A 10 2.89 -0.25 -5.34
N LEU A 11 1.72 -0.83 -5.43
CA LEU A 11 0.67 -0.74 -4.41
C LEU A 11 0.16 -2.13 -4.05
N ILE A 12 0.20 -2.46 -2.75
CA ILE A 12 -0.50 -3.63 -2.22
C ILE A 12 -1.70 -3.12 -1.41
N HIS A 13 -2.86 -3.69 -1.67
CA HIS A 13 -4.08 -3.34 -0.94
C HIS A 13 -4.88 -4.58 -0.52
N ALA A 14 -5.65 -4.44 0.57
CA ALA A 14 -6.35 -5.57 1.18
C ALA A 14 -7.65 -5.96 0.45
N LYS A 15 -8.27 -5.01 -0.23
CA LYS A 15 -9.53 -5.19 -0.98
C LYS A 15 -9.61 -4.16 -2.10
N GLU A 16 -10.50 -4.39 -3.05
CA GLU A 16 -10.76 -3.39 -4.09
C GLU A 16 -11.10 -2.04 -3.48
N PRO A 17 -10.46 -0.98 -3.95
CA PRO A 17 -10.74 0.37 -3.47
C PRO A 17 -12.17 0.80 -3.77
N GLY A 18 -12.68 1.69 -2.93
CA GLY A 18 -14.04 2.21 -3.06
C GLY A 18 -14.28 3.07 -4.31
N PRO A 19 -15.53 3.50 -4.53
CA PRO A 19 -15.94 4.21 -5.76
C PRO A 19 -15.15 5.48 -6.05
N ASN A 20 -14.71 6.21 -5.02
CA ASN A 20 -13.95 7.45 -5.21
C ASN A 20 -12.56 7.17 -5.79
N PHE A 21 -11.87 6.15 -5.28
CA PHE A 21 -10.59 5.72 -5.84
C PHE A 21 -10.76 5.28 -7.30
N ARG A 22 -11.82 4.53 -7.58
CA ARG A 22 -12.11 4.08 -8.95
C ARG A 22 -12.32 5.24 -9.91
N LYS A 23 -13.07 6.26 -9.50
CA LYS A 23 -13.27 7.47 -10.30
C LYS A 23 -11.96 8.21 -10.57
N ASP A 24 -11.09 8.33 -9.56
CA ASP A 24 -9.80 8.97 -9.73
C ASP A 24 -8.88 8.14 -10.62
N PHE A 25 -8.89 6.83 -10.46
CA PHE A 25 -8.13 5.89 -11.29
C PHE A 25 -8.54 6.00 -12.76
N ASP A 26 -9.84 6.01 -13.04
CA ASP A 26 -10.38 6.13 -14.40
C ASP A 26 -10.10 7.51 -15.02
N ARG A 27 -10.05 8.56 -14.18
CA ARG A 27 -9.74 9.94 -14.62
C ARG A 27 -8.29 10.12 -15.01
N HIS A 28 -7.39 9.27 -14.53
CA HIS A 28 -5.94 9.40 -14.73
C HIS A 28 -5.37 8.17 -15.44
N PRO A 29 -5.37 8.13 -16.78
CA PRO A 29 -4.90 6.97 -17.55
C PRO A 29 -3.48 6.51 -17.19
N ALA A 30 -2.61 7.41 -16.74
CA ALA A 30 -1.27 7.07 -16.27
C ALA A 30 -1.29 6.08 -15.09
N LEU A 31 -2.33 6.08 -14.27
CA LEU A 31 -2.48 5.11 -13.18
C LEU A 31 -2.79 3.71 -13.73
N ALA A 32 -3.71 3.62 -14.68
CA ALA A 32 -4.07 2.35 -15.30
C ALA A 32 -2.91 1.72 -16.07
N GLN A 33 -2.05 2.55 -16.68
CA GLN A 33 -0.94 2.11 -17.52
C GLN A 33 0.33 1.82 -16.74
N GLY A 34 0.58 2.52 -15.64
CA GLY A 34 1.87 2.50 -14.98
C GLY A 34 1.88 2.10 -13.51
N LEU A 35 0.74 2.07 -12.83
CA LEU A 35 0.67 1.62 -11.44
C LEU A 35 0.63 0.10 -11.36
N GLU A 36 1.68 -0.50 -10.79
CA GLU A 36 1.68 -1.93 -10.48
C GLU A 36 0.86 -2.16 -9.19
N ARG A 37 -0.15 -3.03 -9.25
CA ARG A 37 -1.02 -3.32 -8.11
C ARG A 37 -1.07 -4.81 -7.81
N ALA A 38 -1.14 -5.13 -6.52
CA ALA A 38 -1.44 -6.47 -6.04
C ALA A 38 -2.48 -6.41 -4.92
N LEU A 39 -3.41 -7.34 -4.94
CA LEU A 39 -4.42 -7.49 -3.90
C LEU A 39 -4.04 -8.65 -2.98
N CYS A 40 -4.00 -8.38 -1.68
CA CYS A 40 -3.81 -9.42 -0.67
C CYS A 40 -4.73 -9.14 0.53
N PRO A 41 -5.78 -9.96 0.74
CA PRO A 41 -6.77 -9.72 1.82
C PRO A 41 -6.20 -9.89 3.23
N ARG A 42 -4.93 -10.28 3.36
CA ARG A 42 -4.23 -10.38 4.65
C ARG A 42 -3.38 -9.16 4.96
N VAL A 43 -3.20 -8.24 4.02
CA VAL A 43 -2.41 -7.03 4.26
C VAL A 43 -3.12 -6.11 5.24
N HIS A 44 -2.41 -5.74 6.31
CA HIS A 44 -2.88 -4.78 7.29
C HIS A 44 -1.78 -3.77 7.69
N PHE A 45 -0.57 -3.92 7.20
CA PHE A 45 0.48 -2.93 7.41
C PHE A 45 0.16 -1.62 6.66
N LYS A 46 0.58 -0.49 7.25
CA LYS A 46 0.53 0.83 6.65
C LYS A 46 1.96 1.32 6.55
N LEU A 47 2.55 1.12 5.40
CA LEU A 47 3.92 1.54 5.15
C LEU A 47 4.07 2.16 3.77
N LEU A 48 4.97 3.12 3.69
CA LEU A 48 5.39 3.76 2.46
C LEU A 48 6.91 3.61 2.36
N ILE A 49 7.39 3.09 1.25
CA ILE A 49 8.82 2.89 0.99
C ILE A 49 9.21 3.82 -0.15
N PHE A 50 10.23 4.65 0.08
CA PHE A 50 10.70 5.65 -0.87
C PHE A 50 12.12 5.31 -1.31
N ASP A 51 12.29 5.02 -2.59
CA ASP A 51 13.58 4.75 -3.24
C ASP A 51 14.44 3.68 -2.54
N LEU A 52 13.79 2.78 -1.77
CA LEU A 52 14.45 1.75 -0.95
C LEU A 52 15.42 2.33 0.10
N ARG A 53 15.25 3.59 0.49
CA ARG A 53 16.13 4.31 1.40
C ARG A 53 15.45 4.88 2.63
N GLU A 54 14.17 5.17 2.50
CA GLU A 54 13.37 5.73 3.59
C GLU A 54 12.06 4.98 3.69
N VAL A 55 11.54 4.89 4.90
CA VAL A 55 10.25 4.25 5.14
C VAL A 55 9.43 5.03 6.16
N TYR A 56 8.14 5.13 5.90
CA TYR A 56 7.14 5.44 6.90
C TYR A 56 6.41 4.16 7.29
N VAL A 57 6.30 3.93 8.60
CA VAL A 57 5.49 2.84 9.19
C VAL A 57 4.60 3.46 10.26
N GLY A 58 3.31 3.19 10.22
CA GLY A 58 2.40 3.77 11.20
C GLY A 58 1.04 3.11 11.26
N SER A 59 0.16 3.71 12.05
CA SER A 59 -1.22 3.25 12.22
C SER A 59 -2.19 3.82 11.18
N ALA A 60 -1.82 4.93 10.52
CA ALA A 60 -2.70 5.65 9.60
C ALA A 60 -3.00 4.87 8.31
N ASN A 61 -4.27 4.62 8.04
CA ASN A 61 -4.70 4.23 6.70
C ASN A 61 -4.69 5.44 5.77
N LEU A 62 -4.52 5.21 4.46
CA LEU A 62 -4.63 6.25 3.43
C LEU A 62 -6.11 6.61 3.21
N THR A 63 -6.75 7.11 4.25
CA THR A 63 -8.15 7.54 4.27
C THR A 63 -8.27 8.95 4.80
N GLY A 64 -9.38 9.62 4.53
CA GLY A 64 -9.60 10.97 5.05
C GLY A 64 -9.52 11.08 6.58
N ALA A 65 -9.95 10.05 7.31
CA ALA A 65 -9.85 10.00 8.77
C ALA A 65 -8.40 9.79 9.25
N GLY A 66 -7.66 8.87 8.61
CA GLY A 66 -6.27 8.57 8.96
C GLY A 66 -5.29 9.64 8.51
N MET A 67 -5.56 10.32 7.41
CA MET A 67 -4.70 11.38 6.86
C MET A 67 -5.04 12.80 7.37
N GLY A 68 -5.90 12.91 8.39
CA GLY A 68 -6.23 14.18 9.00
C GLY A 68 -7.08 15.12 8.14
N MET A 69 -7.69 14.63 7.07
CA MET A 69 -8.52 15.44 6.16
C MET A 69 -9.91 15.72 6.69
N LYS A 70 -10.32 15.03 7.76
CA LYS A 70 -11.59 15.29 8.44
C LYS A 70 -11.43 16.35 9.53
N SER A 71 -12.56 16.95 9.96
CA SER A 71 -12.57 17.88 11.07
C SER A 71 -12.01 17.26 12.36
N ASP A 72 -11.55 18.11 13.29
CA ASP A 72 -10.90 17.68 14.54
C ASP A 72 -11.68 16.62 15.33
N GLY A 73 -13.00 16.73 15.38
CA GLY A 73 -13.86 15.77 16.07
C GLY A 73 -14.10 14.46 15.33
N ARG A 74 -13.57 14.28 14.11
CA ARG A 74 -13.84 13.12 13.26
C ARG A 74 -12.58 12.40 12.75
N ARG A 75 -11.41 13.02 12.87
CA ARG A 75 -10.15 12.39 12.46
C ARG A 75 -9.65 11.45 13.54
N ASN A 76 -8.92 10.43 13.12
CA ASN A 76 -8.30 9.50 14.05
C ASN A 76 -7.06 10.12 14.71
N PHE A 77 -6.74 9.65 15.90
CA PHE A 77 -5.41 9.84 16.46
C PHE A 77 -4.49 8.75 15.91
N GLU A 78 -3.44 9.16 15.24
CA GLU A 78 -2.52 8.25 14.56
C GLU A 78 -1.09 8.50 15.03
N ALA A 79 -0.26 7.46 14.96
CA ALA A 79 1.17 7.55 15.26
C ALA A 79 1.97 6.74 14.25
N GLY A 80 3.18 7.17 13.96
CA GLY A 80 4.06 6.49 13.04
C GLY A 80 5.49 6.99 13.14
N ILE A 81 6.37 6.30 12.43
CA ILE A 81 7.80 6.61 12.36
C ILE A 81 8.17 6.80 10.89
N TRP A 82 8.88 7.88 10.61
CA TRP A 82 9.60 8.07 9.36
C TRP A 82 11.10 7.90 9.64
N THR A 83 11.75 7.00 8.94
CA THR A 83 13.14 6.67 9.22
C THR A 83 13.91 6.29 7.97
N ASN A 84 15.23 6.53 8.00
CA ASN A 84 16.20 6.01 7.04
C ASN A 84 17.17 5.01 7.68
N ASP A 85 16.86 4.52 8.87
CA ASP A 85 17.66 3.47 9.51
C ASP A 85 17.73 2.24 8.62
N PRO A 86 18.93 1.77 8.23
CA PRO A 86 19.07 0.70 7.24
C PRO A 86 18.42 -0.63 7.65
N GLU A 87 18.41 -0.95 8.93
CA GLU A 87 17.81 -2.21 9.42
C GLU A 87 16.30 -2.15 9.35
N LEU A 88 15.69 -1.02 9.74
CA LEU A 88 14.25 -0.82 9.65
C LEU A 88 13.78 -0.73 8.21
N VAL A 89 14.52 -0.05 7.37
CA VAL A 89 14.23 0.01 5.91
C VAL A 89 14.29 -1.38 5.30
N ALA A 90 15.33 -2.16 5.57
CA ALA A 90 15.46 -3.53 5.07
C ALA A 90 14.33 -4.44 5.55
N ALA A 91 13.91 -4.31 6.83
CA ALA A 91 12.79 -5.08 7.37
C ALA A 91 11.46 -4.72 6.69
N ALA A 92 11.21 -3.44 6.43
CA ALA A 92 10.01 -2.98 5.73
C ALA A 92 9.97 -3.48 4.27
N ILE A 93 11.09 -3.42 3.56
CA ILE A 93 11.23 -3.95 2.20
C ILE A 93 10.96 -5.45 2.19
N ALA A 94 11.57 -6.21 3.10
CA ALA A 94 11.36 -7.65 3.20
C ALA A 94 9.89 -8.01 3.46
N GLN A 95 9.20 -7.25 4.29
CA GLN A 95 7.78 -7.43 4.56
C GLN A 95 6.91 -7.15 3.31
N PHE A 96 7.21 -6.08 2.60
CA PHE A 96 6.53 -5.75 1.35
C PHE A 96 6.77 -6.85 0.30
N ASP A 97 8.01 -7.22 0.08
CA ASP A 97 8.41 -8.20 -0.93
C ASP A 97 7.83 -9.60 -0.64
N ALA A 98 7.76 -10.02 0.62
CA ALA A 98 7.16 -11.28 1.00
C ALA A 98 5.68 -11.38 0.56
N VAL A 99 4.94 -10.27 0.61
CA VAL A 99 3.57 -10.23 0.11
C VAL A 99 3.55 -10.11 -1.40
N TRP A 100 4.33 -9.20 -1.97
CA TRP A 100 4.40 -8.93 -3.41
C TRP A 100 4.76 -10.19 -4.21
N MET A 101 5.73 -10.93 -3.74
CA MET A 101 6.20 -12.18 -4.38
C MET A 101 5.37 -13.41 -4.03
N GLY A 102 4.33 -13.27 -3.21
CA GLY A 102 3.47 -14.39 -2.86
C GLY A 102 4.09 -15.46 -1.98
N ALA A 103 5.10 -15.11 -1.16
CA ALA A 103 5.85 -16.07 -0.34
C ALA A 103 4.98 -16.93 0.61
N ARG A 104 3.80 -16.45 0.95
CA ARG A 104 2.85 -17.14 1.84
C ARG A 104 1.58 -17.62 1.12
N CYS A 105 1.52 -17.56 -0.21
CA CYS A 105 0.32 -17.91 -0.97
C CYS A 105 0.04 -19.42 -0.93
N ALA A 106 1.05 -20.25 -0.99
CA ALA A 106 0.88 -21.72 -1.01
C ALA A 106 0.03 -22.24 0.15
N THR A 107 0.26 -21.74 1.37
CA THR A 107 -0.44 -22.14 2.60
C THR A 107 -1.57 -21.19 3.01
N CYS A 108 -1.91 -20.22 2.16
CA CYS A 108 -2.87 -19.19 2.50
C CYS A 108 -4.31 -19.73 2.53
N ARG A 109 -4.99 -19.55 3.66
CA ARG A 109 -6.40 -19.95 3.84
C ARG A 109 -7.41 -18.92 3.31
N ARG A 110 -6.93 -17.80 2.75
CA ARG A 110 -7.76 -16.70 2.21
C ARG A 110 -7.74 -16.64 0.68
N LYS A 111 -7.22 -17.66 0.00
CA LYS A 111 -7.11 -17.70 -1.47
C LYS A 111 -8.41 -17.39 -2.19
N LYS A 112 -9.55 -17.89 -1.68
CA LYS A 112 -10.87 -17.67 -2.30
C LYS A 112 -11.32 -16.22 -2.36
N TYR A 113 -10.69 -15.35 -1.57
CA TYR A 113 -10.98 -13.91 -1.53
C TYR A 113 -9.88 -13.07 -2.20
N CYS A 114 -8.90 -13.72 -2.82
CA CYS A 114 -7.73 -13.07 -3.38
C CYS A 114 -7.67 -13.30 -4.89
N GLY A 115 -7.81 -12.22 -5.67
CA GLY A 115 -7.70 -12.29 -7.13
C GLY A 115 -6.27 -12.52 -7.64
N ASP A 116 -5.27 -12.20 -6.83
CA ASP A 116 -3.84 -12.24 -7.21
C ASP A 116 -3.07 -13.36 -6.51
N ALA A 117 -3.76 -14.38 -5.99
CA ALA A 117 -3.09 -15.49 -5.31
C ALA A 117 -2.16 -16.25 -6.26
N ILE A 118 -0.90 -16.38 -5.85
CA ILE A 118 0.07 -17.24 -6.52
C ILE A 118 -0.10 -18.68 -6.00
N ALA A 119 -0.17 -19.60 -6.92
CA ALA A 119 -0.44 -21.02 -6.61
C ALA A 119 0.70 -21.66 -5.81
#